data_28af1d5f684d543dc939a0c4c1fc6566
#
_entry.id   28af1d5f684d543dc939a0c4c1fc6566
#
_cell.length_a   1.000
_cell.length_b   1.000
_cell.length_c   1.000
_cell.angle_alpha   90.00
_cell.angle_beta   90.00
_cell.angle_gamma   90.00
#
_symmetry.space_group_name_H-M   'P 1'
#
loop_
_entity.id
_entity.type
_entity.pdbx_description
1 polymer ?
#
loop_
_entity_poly.entity_id
_entity_poly.type
_entity_poly.pdbx_seq_one_letter_code
_entity_poly.pdbx_strand_id
1 'polypeptide(L)'
;MDLKGWINYQYFFIDDPVSSLDDHKIFITASILYELIEENYNNLKIIITTHHVGLYSILFDWLLKGEKKDRYAKEVKASILSKKQDIVSLETHRGDVFLYHLRVLQLLEKAISTNSVRVYHFALLRQILENVSSFLGAGQMSYVLSCIGYADKDEVSRMVNVLTHKNSFRYESEYLVQDNLVMFEDIYQKLNDHFKFITHKS
;
A
#
# COMPACT_ATOMS: atom_id res chain seq x y z
N MET A 1 33.40 -8.92 -39.11
CA MET A 1 33.20 -8.50 -37.72
C MET A 1 31.78 -7.92 -37.65
N ASP A 2 30.84 -8.73 -37.22
CA ASP A 2 29.38 -8.41 -37.31
C ASP A 2 28.98 -7.52 -36.15
N LEU A 3 28.72 -6.22 -36.44
CA LEU A 3 28.22 -5.25 -35.47
C LEU A 3 26.68 -5.33 -35.29
N LYS A 4 26.13 -6.51 -35.34
CA LYS A 4 24.72 -6.75 -35.01
C LYS A 4 24.59 -6.95 -33.50
N GLY A 5 24.05 -5.93 -32.80
CA GLY A 5 23.54 -6.19 -31.45
C GLY A 5 23.62 -5.10 -30.40
N TRP A 6 23.92 -3.88 -30.73
CA TRP A 6 23.72 -2.79 -29.76
C TRP A 6 22.33 -2.19 -30.01
N ILE A 7 21.30 -2.79 -29.38
CA ILE A 7 19.99 -2.15 -29.27
C ILE A 7 20.19 -1.02 -28.25
N ASN A 8 20.26 0.23 -28.73
CA ASN A 8 20.23 1.41 -27.86
C ASN A 8 18.82 1.51 -27.26
N TYR A 9 18.61 0.87 -26.12
CA TYR A 9 17.40 1.12 -25.34
C TYR A 9 17.51 2.50 -24.71
N GLN A 10 16.64 3.41 -25.11
CA GLN A 10 16.44 4.64 -24.38
C GLN A 10 15.56 4.32 -23.16
N TYR A 11 15.98 4.74 -21.98
CA TYR A 11 15.21 4.62 -20.74
C TYR A 11 14.56 5.95 -20.43
N PHE A 12 13.30 5.90 -20.06
CA PHE A 12 12.54 7.05 -19.61
C PHE A 12 12.07 6.79 -18.18
N PHE A 13 12.49 7.65 -17.25
CA PHE A 13 12.16 7.52 -15.83
C PHE A 13 11.11 8.55 -15.46
N ILE A 14 10.04 8.09 -14.83
CA ILE A 14 8.95 8.91 -14.30
C ILE A 14 8.84 8.61 -12.82
N ASP A 15 9.24 9.56 -11.99
CA ASP A 15 9.24 9.41 -10.55
C ASP A 15 8.04 10.12 -9.96
N ASP A 16 7.16 9.34 -9.34
CA ASP A 16 5.99 9.76 -8.58
C ASP A 16 5.15 10.86 -9.24
N PRO A 17 4.57 10.60 -10.42
CA PRO A 17 3.88 11.62 -11.21
C PRO A 17 2.60 12.16 -10.55
N VAL A 18 2.20 11.59 -9.40
CA VAL A 18 0.98 11.95 -8.68
C VAL A 18 1.32 12.20 -7.21
N SER A 19 1.71 13.42 -6.86
CA SER A 19 2.12 13.72 -5.48
C SER A 19 1.05 14.34 -4.59
N SER A 20 -0.06 14.87 -5.09
CA SER A 20 -1.11 15.55 -4.30
C SER A 20 -2.37 15.82 -5.11
N LEU A 21 -2.75 14.92 -6.00
CA LEU A 21 -3.86 15.12 -6.91
C LEU A 21 -5.13 14.44 -6.38
N ASP A 22 -6.28 15.03 -6.71
CA ASP A 22 -7.57 14.37 -6.51
C ASP A 22 -7.73 13.16 -7.45
N ASP A 23 -8.68 12.29 -7.14
CA ASP A 23 -8.90 11.03 -7.87
C ASP A 23 -9.12 11.23 -9.37
N HIS A 24 -9.75 12.36 -9.78
CA HIS A 24 -9.96 12.66 -11.19
C HIS A 24 -8.65 12.92 -11.92
N LYS A 25 -7.73 13.65 -11.31
CA LYS A 25 -6.40 13.93 -11.88
C LYS A 25 -5.54 12.67 -11.96
N ILE A 26 -5.70 11.74 -11.01
CA ILE A 26 -5.03 10.43 -11.06
C ILE A 26 -5.41 9.67 -12.32
N PHE A 27 -6.70 9.64 -12.65
CA PHE A 27 -7.18 8.98 -13.85
C PHE A 27 -6.64 9.63 -15.12
N ILE A 28 -6.61 10.95 -15.19
CA ILE A 28 -6.02 11.70 -16.32
C ILE A 28 -4.52 11.39 -16.44
N THR A 29 -3.79 11.41 -15.33
CA THR A 29 -2.35 11.06 -15.33
C THR A 29 -2.13 9.63 -15.80
N ALA A 30 -2.93 8.68 -15.33
CA ALA A 30 -2.86 7.29 -15.80
C ALA A 30 -3.11 7.18 -17.30
N SER A 31 -4.08 7.93 -17.85
CA SER A 31 -4.37 7.94 -19.28
C SER A 31 -3.20 8.47 -20.09
N ILE A 32 -2.60 9.56 -19.68
CA ILE A 32 -1.42 10.15 -20.35
C ILE A 32 -0.23 9.16 -20.31
N LEU A 33 0.00 8.51 -19.17
CA LEU A 33 1.06 7.52 -19.05
C LEU A 33 0.81 6.28 -19.91
N TYR A 34 -0.43 5.84 -19.98
CA TYR A 34 -0.82 4.72 -20.82
C TYR A 34 -0.62 5.05 -22.31
N GLU A 35 -1.03 6.23 -22.78
CA GLU A 35 -0.80 6.71 -24.13
C GLU A 35 0.70 6.79 -24.43
N LEU A 36 1.51 7.34 -23.54
CA LEU A 36 2.97 7.38 -23.67
C LEU A 36 3.58 5.98 -23.83
N ILE A 37 3.11 5.00 -23.06
CA ILE A 37 3.54 3.59 -23.15
C ILE A 37 3.14 3.01 -24.50
N GLU A 38 1.92 3.24 -24.95
CA GLU A 38 1.41 2.74 -26.23
C GLU A 38 2.21 3.27 -27.42
N GLU A 39 2.46 4.58 -27.45
CA GLU A 39 3.18 5.24 -28.53
C GLU A 39 4.64 4.79 -28.63
N ASN A 40 5.23 4.41 -27.49
CA ASN A 40 6.66 4.07 -27.40
C ASN A 40 6.94 2.59 -27.12
N TYR A 41 5.96 1.72 -27.31
CA TYR A 41 6.01 0.30 -26.94
C TYR A 41 7.29 -0.44 -27.36
N ASN A 42 7.81 -0.18 -28.58
CA ASN A 42 8.99 -0.87 -29.11
C ASN A 42 10.27 -0.01 -29.03
N ASN A 43 10.17 1.25 -28.63
CA ASN A 43 11.24 2.22 -28.76
C ASN A 43 11.88 2.60 -27.43
N LEU A 44 11.10 2.59 -26.35
CA LEU A 44 11.54 3.04 -25.03
C LEU A 44 11.29 1.98 -23.97
N LYS A 45 12.17 1.94 -22.99
CA LYS A 45 11.90 1.28 -21.71
C LYS A 45 11.48 2.35 -20.70
N ILE A 46 10.22 2.28 -20.27
CA ILE A 46 9.63 3.25 -19.35
C ILE A 46 9.63 2.64 -17.95
N ILE A 47 10.21 3.36 -17.01
CA ILE A 47 10.23 3.00 -15.59
C ILE A 47 9.41 4.05 -14.84
N ILE A 48 8.35 3.62 -14.20
CA ILE A 48 7.46 4.48 -13.41
C ILE A 48 7.56 4.06 -11.95
N THR A 49 7.90 5.01 -11.08
CA THR A 49 7.81 4.82 -9.63
C THR A 49 6.63 5.62 -9.10
N THR A 50 5.91 5.08 -8.15
CA THR A 50 4.83 5.79 -7.47
C THR A 50 4.56 5.20 -6.09
N HIS A 51 4.22 6.05 -5.13
CA HIS A 51 3.65 5.64 -3.85
C HIS A 51 2.11 5.64 -3.89
N HIS A 52 1.51 6.12 -4.97
CA HIS A 52 0.07 6.25 -5.10
C HIS A 52 -0.58 4.94 -5.59
N VAL A 53 -1.28 4.26 -4.68
CA VAL A 53 -1.91 2.95 -4.94
C VAL A 53 -2.92 3.02 -6.09
N GLY A 54 -3.73 4.10 -6.19
CA GLY A 54 -4.70 4.28 -7.26
C GLY A 54 -4.07 4.34 -8.65
N LEU A 55 -3.00 5.14 -8.82
CA LEU A 55 -2.28 5.21 -10.10
C LEU A 55 -1.71 3.85 -10.51
N TYR A 56 -1.07 3.18 -9.55
CA TYR A 56 -0.52 1.85 -9.80
C TYR A 56 -1.62 0.86 -10.21
N SER A 57 -2.76 0.82 -9.49
CA SER A 57 -3.88 -0.08 -9.78
C SER A 57 -4.45 0.13 -11.18
N ILE A 58 -4.67 1.39 -11.56
CA ILE A 58 -5.21 1.72 -12.89
C ILE A 58 -4.25 1.25 -13.99
N LEU A 59 -2.97 1.59 -13.88
CA LEU A 59 -1.97 1.18 -14.88
C LEU A 59 -1.79 -0.33 -14.93
N PHE A 60 -1.77 -0.99 -13.75
CA PHE A 60 -1.66 -2.44 -13.67
C PHE A 60 -2.84 -3.14 -14.37
N ASP A 61 -4.06 -2.68 -14.11
CA ASP A 61 -5.26 -3.26 -14.73
C ASP A 61 -5.30 -3.03 -16.24
N TRP A 62 -4.97 -1.82 -16.69
CA TRP A 62 -4.98 -1.53 -18.13
C TRP A 62 -3.91 -2.29 -18.89
N LEU A 63 -2.70 -2.45 -18.32
CA LEU A 63 -1.59 -3.11 -18.99
C LEU A 63 -1.66 -4.64 -18.88
N LEU A 64 -2.08 -5.18 -17.73
CA LEU A 64 -1.98 -6.62 -17.46
C LEU A 64 -3.32 -7.37 -17.46
N LYS A 65 -4.45 -6.65 -17.41
CA LYS A 65 -5.80 -7.24 -17.43
C LYS A 65 -6.68 -6.65 -18.53
N GLY A 66 -6.28 -5.53 -19.14
CA GLY A 66 -7.01 -4.86 -20.20
C GLY A 66 -7.04 -5.65 -21.51
N GLU A 67 -7.65 -5.07 -22.53
CA GLU A 67 -7.81 -5.68 -23.87
C GLU A 67 -6.48 -6.06 -24.54
N LYS A 68 -5.40 -5.32 -24.26
CA LYS A 68 -4.06 -5.54 -24.79
C LYS A 68 -3.12 -6.34 -23.87
N LYS A 69 -3.67 -7.05 -22.90
CA LYS A 69 -2.90 -7.82 -21.89
C LYS A 69 -1.84 -8.74 -22.50
N ASP A 70 -2.16 -9.41 -23.59
CA ASP A 70 -1.25 -10.38 -24.22
C ASP A 70 -0.01 -9.69 -24.82
N ARG A 71 -0.14 -8.43 -25.25
CA ARG A 71 0.97 -7.59 -25.72
C ARG A 71 1.92 -7.24 -24.60
N TYR A 72 1.38 -6.92 -23.42
CA TYR A 72 2.14 -6.41 -22.28
C TYR A 72 2.61 -7.49 -21.31
N ALA A 73 2.00 -8.67 -21.30
CA ALA A 73 2.25 -9.71 -20.29
C ALA A 73 3.73 -10.13 -20.14
N LYS A 74 4.52 -10.02 -21.22
CA LYS A 74 5.95 -10.36 -21.21
C LYS A 74 6.85 -9.16 -20.96
N GLU A 75 6.39 -7.97 -21.23
CA GLU A 75 7.20 -6.74 -21.21
C GLU A 75 7.04 -5.95 -19.91
N VAL A 76 5.85 -5.97 -19.33
CA VAL A 76 5.56 -5.24 -18.09
C VAL A 76 5.99 -6.03 -16.88
N LYS A 77 6.80 -5.40 -16.03
CA LYS A 77 7.20 -5.92 -14.72
C LYS A 77 6.72 -4.98 -13.63
N ALA A 78 5.79 -5.45 -12.84
CA ALA A 78 5.30 -4.73 -11.68
C ALA A 78 6.00 -5.24 -10.42
N SER A 79 6.54 -4.34 -9.61
CA SER A 79 7.29 -4.67 -8.41
C SER A 79 6.97 -3.71 -7.28
N ILE A 80 7.08 -4.19 -6.05
CA ILE A 80 6.99 -3.38 -4.85
C ILE A 80 8.41 -3.20 -4.31
N LEU A 81 8.82 -1.94 -4.14
CA LEU A 81 10.06 -1.60 -3.47
C LEU A 81 9.83 -1.72 -1.96
N SER A 82 10.59 -2.58 -1.31
CA SER A 82 10.54 -2.74 0.14
C SER A 82 11.93 -2.53 0.76
N LYS A 83 11.95 -1.92 1.95
CA LYS A 83 13.16 -1.79 2.76
C LYS A 83 12.94 -2.53 4.07
N LYS A 84 13.78 -3.55 4.33
CA LYS A 84 13.80 -4.29 5.59
C LYS A 84 15.18 -4.10 6.21
N GLN A 85 15.25 -3.42 7.34
CA GLN A 85 16.50 -2.96 7.93
C GLN A 85 17.26 -2.09 6.93
N ASP A 86 18.49 -2.45 6.53
CA ASP A 86 19.28 -1.71 5.52
C ASP A 86 19.27 -2.37 4.12
N ILE A 87 18.47 -3.43 3.93
CA ILE A 87 18.36 -4.13 2.67
C ILE A 87 17.13 -3.60 1.91
N VAL A 88 17.40 -3.06 0.71
CA VAL A 88 16.37 -2.66 -0.24
C VAL A 88 16.14 -3.82 -1.21
N SER A 89 14.89 -4.23 -1.37
CA SER A 89 14.50 -5.32 -2.28
C SER A 89 13.32 -4.93 -3.17
N LEU A 90 13.33 -5.45 -4.40
CA LEU A 90 12.21 -5.39 -5.31
C LEU A 90 11.48 -6.74 -5.26
N GLU A 91 10.26 -6.71 -4.75
CA GLU A 91 9.40 -7.89 -4.70
C GLU A 91 8.47 -7.87 -5.92
N THR A 92 8.56 -8.90 -6.77
CA THR A 92 7.65 -9.02 -7.93
C THR A 92 6.22 -9.20 -7.44
N HIS A 93 5.32 -8.36 -7.92
CA HIS A 93 3.92 -8.44 -7.56
C HIS A 93 3.12 -9.10 -8.70
N ARG A 94 2.37 -10.15 -8.37
CA ARG A 94 1.55 -10.93 -9.32
C ARG A 94 0.06 -10.89 -9.00
N GLY A 95 -0.42 -9.88 -8.29
CA GLY A 95 -1.81 -9.87 -7.81
C GLY A 95 -2.48 -8.49 -7.84
N ASP A 96 -3.71 -8.44 -7.38
CA ASP A 96 -4.47 -7.21 -7.27
C ASP A 96 -3.88 -6.28 -6.20
N VAL A 97 -3.59 -5.07 -6.58
CA VAL A 97 -3.01 -4.05 -5.68
C VAL A 97 -4.02 -3.53 -4.67
N PHE A 98 -5.31 -3.72 -4.94
CA PHE A 98 -6.34 -3.54 -3.91
C PHE A 98 -6.04 -4.36 -2.64
N LEU A 99 -5.16 -5.36 -2.74
CA LEU A 99 -4.69 -6.17 -1.62
C LEU A 99 -3.62 -5.50 -0.73
N TYR A 100 -3.19 -4.25 -1.01
CA TYR A 100 -2.25 -3.57 -0.12
C TYR A 100 -2.76 -3.54 1.32
N HIS A 101 -4.03 -3.24 1.51
CA HIS A 101 -4.65 -3.23 2.84
C HIS A 101 -4.69 -4.62 3.47
N LEU A 102 -4.94 -5.66 2.68
CA LEU A 102 -4.85 -7.04 3.15
C LEU A 102 -3.42 -7.44 3.50
N ARG A 103 -2.42 -6.96 2.74
CA ARG A 103 -1.01 -7.17 3.09
C ARG A 103 -0.64 -6.46 4.40
N VAL A 104 -1.14 -5.26 4.63
CA VAL A 104 -0.95 -4.58 5.92
C VAL A 104 -1.61 -5.38 7.03
N LEU A 105 -2.83 -5.88 6.85
CA LEU A 105 -3.48 -6.76 7.82
C LEU A 105 -2.66 -8.03 8.11
N GLN A 106 -2.10 -8.68 7.09
CA GLN A 106 -1.21 -9.84 7.27
C GLN A 106 0.06 -9.49 8.05
N LEU A 107 0.64 -8.28 7.83
CA LEU A 107 1.78 -7.80 8.61
C LEU A 107 1.41 -7.62 10.07
N LEU A 108 0.23 -7.05 10.36
CA LEU A 108 -0.26 -6.89 11.73
C LEU A 108 -0.53 -8.25 12.38
N GLU A 109 -1.18 -9.17 11.68
CA GLU A 109 -1.43 -10.54 12.14
C GLU A 109 -0.12 -11.25 12.50
N LYS A 110 0.88 -11.15 11.62
CA LYS A 110 2.20 -11.71 11.86
C LYS A 110 2.87 -11.09 13.08
N ALA A 111 2.81 -9.78 13.24
CA ALA A 111 3.40 -9.08 14.38
C ALA A 111 2.76 -9.52 15.70
N ILE A 112 1.44 -9.72 15.72
CA ILE A 112 0.69 -10.25 16.87
C ILE A 112 1.14 -11.68 17.16
N SER A 113 1.07 -12.57 16.16
CA SER A 113 1.37 -14.01 16.34
C SER A 113 2.81 -14.29 16.75
N THR A 114 3.74 -13.40 16.41
CA THR A 114 5.17 -13.51 16.79
C THR A 114 5.53 -12.66 18.00
N ASN A 115 4.56 -12.04 18.67
CA ASN A 115 4.76 -11.12 19.80
C ASN A 115 5.81 -10.03 19.50
N SER A 116 5.77 -9.50 18.28
CA SER A 116 6.73 -8.51 17.76
C SER A 116 6.10 -7.18 17.40
N VAL A 117 4.97 -6.84 18.03
CA VAL A 117 4.29 -5.56 17.81
C VAL A 117 5.20 -4.40 18.28
N ARG A 118 5.34 -3.38 17.41
CA ARG A 118 6.14 -2.18 17.63
C ARG A 118 5.29 -0.93 17.41
N VAL A 119 5.79 0.21 17.81
CA VAL A 119 5.08 1.49 17.66
C VAL A 119 4.61 1.76 16.23
N TYR A 120 5.42 1.45 15.22
CA TYR A 120 5.03 1.68 13.82
C TYR A 120 3.83 0.83 13.37
N HIS A 121 3.54 -0.31 14.03
CA HIS A 121 2.34 -1.09 13.72
C HIS A 121 1.05 -0.34 14.08
N PHE A 122 1.08 0.56 15.06
CA PHE A 122 -0.05 1.45 15.35
C PHE A 122 -0.33 2.40 14.18
N ALA A 123 0.71 2.90 13.50
CA ALA A 123 0.54 3.71 12.30
C ALA A 123 -0.12 2.90 11.18
N LEU A 124 0.26 1.64 11.01
CA LEU A 124 -0.37 0.74 10.04
C LEU A 124 -1.81 0.40 10.41
N LEU A 125 -2.09 0.12 11.68
CA LEU A 125 -3.45 -0.12 12.17
C LEU A 125 -4.34 1.11 11.96
N ARG A 126 -3.83 2.29 12.30
CA ARG A 126 -4.52 3.57 12.04
C ARG A 126 -4.85 3.72 10.55
N GLN A 127 -3.89 3.45 9.67
CA GLN A 127 -4.10 3.53 8.22
C GLN A 127 -5.23 2.59 7.76
N ILE A 128 -5.31 1.36 8.30
CA ILE A 128 -6.42 0.46 7.99
C ILE A 128 -7.76 1.04 8.47
N LEU A 129 -7.82 1.55 9.70
CA LEU A 129 -9.04 2.15 10.25
C LEU A 129 -9.51 3.37 9.42
N GLU A 130 -8.59 4.24 9.00
CA GLU A 130 -8.87 5.40 8.15
C GLU A 130 -9.35 4.97 6.76
N ASN A 131 -8.73 3.94 6.16
CA ASN A 131 -9.12 3.43 4.86
C ASN A 131 -10.52 2.77 4.90
N VAL A 132 -10.79 1.97 5.92
CA VAL A 132 -12.13 1.38 6.11
C VAL A 132 -13.16 2.48 6.32
N SER A 133 -12.86 3.49 7.14
CA SER A 133 -13.75 4.64 7.36
C SER A 133 -14.04 5.39 6.06
N SER A 134 -13.01 5.63 5.25
CA SER A 134 -13.15 6.29 3.95
C SER A 134 -14.01 5.46 2.99
N PHE A 135 -13.78 4.15 2.93
CA PHE A 135 -14.56 3.22 2.10
C PHE A 135 -16.03 3.20 2.50
N LEU A 136 -16.33 3.31 3.81
CA LEU A 136 -17.69 3.38 4.33
C LEU A 136 -18.33 4.78 4.18
N GLY A 137 -17.59 5.77 3.65
CA GLY A 137 -18.07 7.13 3.49
C GLY A 137 -18.17 7.94 4.79
N ALA A 138 -17.60 7.46 5.89
CA ALA A 138 -17.72 8.07 7.21
C ALA A 138 -16.62 9.11 7.51
N GLY A 139 -15.47 9.03 6.85
CA GLY A 139 -14.38 10.01 6.91
C GLY A 139 -13.63 10.13 8.25
N GLN A 140 -14.02 9.36 9.28
CA GLN A 140 -13.39 9.42 10.61
C GLN A 140 -13.14 8.03 11.18
N MET A 141 -11.92 7.77 11.66
CA MET A 141 -11.53 6.51 12.30
C MET A 141 -12.43 6.14 13.49
N SER A 142 -12.90 7.12 14.25
CA SER A 142 -13.81 6.93 15.39
C SER A 142 -15.13 6.24 15.01
N TYR A 143 -15.59 6.42 13.77
CA TYR A 143 -16.76 5.69 13.26
C TYR A 143 -16.50 4.19 13.19
N VAL A 144 -15.37 3.78 12.65
CA VAL A 144 -15.00 2.35 12.55
C VAL A 144 -14.83 1.74 13.94
N LEU A 145 -14.20 2.46 14.88
CA LEU A 145 -14.09 2.03 16.28
C LEU A 145 -15.47 1.82 16.90
N SER A 146 -16.43 2.69 16.61
CA SER A 146 -17.82 2.51 17.06
C SER A 146 -18.47 1.26 16.44
N CYS A 147 -18.27 1.00 15.14
CA CYS A 147 -18.79 -0.19 14.45
C CYS A 147 -18.27 -1.49 15.08
N ILE A 148 -17.01 -1.51 15.52
CA ILE A 148 -16.41 -2.69 16.15
C ILE A 148 -16.62 -2.76 17.66
N GLY A 149 -17.52 -1.91 18.20
CA GLY A 149 -18.04 -2.04 19.57
C GLY A 149 -17.31 -1.23 20.64
N TYR A 150 -16.49 -0.22 20.28
CA TYR A 150 -15.91 0.67 21.28
C TYR A 150 -16.90 1.77 21.68
N ALA A 151 -17.28 1.78 22.94
CA ALA A 151 -18.14 2.82 23.51
C ALA A 151 -17.43 4.16 23.64
N ASP A 152 -16.18 4.15 24.11
CA ASP A 152 -15.30 5.35 24.20
C ASP A 152 -14.34 5.41 23.00
N LYS A 153 -14.93 5.54 21.81
CA LYS A 153 -14.20 5.66 20.53
C LYS A 153 -13.21 6.83 20.49
N ASP A 154 -13.50 7.91 21.22
CA ASP A 154 -12.70 9.11 21.18
C ASP A 154 -11.43 8.97 22.04
N GLU A 155 -11.48 8.22 23.15
CA GLU A 155 -10.31 7.89 23.94
C GLU A 155 -9.38 6.94 23.17
N VAL A 156 -9.93 5.85 22.61
CA VAL A 156 -9.17 4.90 21.80
C VAL A 156 -8.57 5.58 20.56
N SER A 157 -9.35 6.44 19.90
CA SER A 157 -8.86 7.23 18.77
C SER A 157 -7.71 8.15 19.14
N ARG A 158 -7.80 8.82 20.31
CA ARG A 158 -6.71 9.66 20.83
C ARG A 158 -5.46 8.84 21.16
N MET A 159 -5.61 7.67 21.77
CA MET A 159 -4.48 6.78 22.09
C MET A 159 -3.77 6.31 20.81
N VAL A 160 -4.50 5.85 19.80
CA VAL A 160 -3.93 5.46 18.51
C VAL A 160 -3.22 6.65 17.85
N ASN A 161 -3.81 7.85 17.91
CA ASN A 161 -3.20 9.07 17.37
C ASN A 161 -1.91 9.45 18.11
N VAL A 162 -1.91 9.41 19.44
CA VAL A 162 -0.72 9.75 20.26
C VAL A 162 0.43 8.79 19.96
N LEU A 163 0.16 7.50 19.86
CA LEU A 163 1.17 6.49 19.55
C LEU A 163 1.73 6.63 18.14
N THR A 164 0.93 7.14 17.19
CA THR A 164 1.38 7.35 15.82
C THR A 164 2.15 8.66 15.60
N HIS A 165 1.82 9.73 16.33
CA HIS A 165 2.42 11.05 16.11
C HIS A 165 3.66 11.35 16.96
N LYS A 166 3.73 10.86 18.20
CA LYS A 166 4.82 11.22 19.12
C LYS A 166 6.12 10.42 18.96
N ASN A 167 6.05 9.21 18.41
CA ASN A 167 7.18 8.27 18.49
C ASN A 167 7.72 7.77 17.16
N SER A 168 7.17 8.20 16.02
CA SER A 168 7.66 7.77 14.71
C SER A 168 9.08 8.28 14.37
N PHE A 169 9.60 9.25 15.15
CA PHE A 169 10.90 9.90 14.89
C PHE A 169 11.91 9.83 16.03
N ARG A 170 11.60 9.21 17.18
CA ARG A 170 12.57 9.02 18.27
C ARG A 170 12.85 7.54 18.47
N TYR A 171 14.10 7.19 18.29
CA TYR A 171 14.67 5.84 18.50
C TYR A 171 14.56 5.31 19.96
N GLU A 172 14.01 6.07 20.90
CA GLU A 172 14.08 5.79 22.34
C GLU A 172 12.90 5.04 22.95
N SER A 173 11.82 4.75 22.24
CA SER A 173 10.72 3.95 22.80
C SER A 173 10.40 2.70 21.97
N GLU A 174 11.32 1.74 21.99
CA GLU A 174 11.07 0.41 21.40
C GLU A 174 10.07 -0.42 22.20
N TYR A 175 9.79 -0.05 23.44
CA TYR A 175 8.94 -0.82 24.34
C TYR A 175 7.54 -0.21 24.43
N LEU A 176 6.57 -0.96 23.93
CA LEU A 176 5.16 -0.69 24.16
C LEU A 176 4.79 -1.13 25.59
N VAL A 177 3.99 -0.30 26.26
CA VAL A 177 3.39 -0.69 27.54
C VAL A 177 2.39 -1.82 27.27
N GLN A 178 2.28 -2.78 28.20
CA GLN A 178 1.43 -3.96 28.05
C GLN A 178 -0.03 -3.60 27.70
N ASP A 179 -0.57 -2.56 28.31
CA ASP A 179 -1.94 -2.10 28.05
C ASP A 179 -2.14 -1.67 26.59
N ASN A 180 -1.12 -1.07 25.96
CA ASN A 180 -1.16 -0.70 24.55
C ASN A 180 -1.15 -1.93 23.62
N LEU A 181 -0.41 -2.98 23.99
CA LEU A 181 -0.40 -4.24 23.24
C LEU A 181 -1.77 -4.92 23.28
N VAL A 182 -2.34 -5.02 24.46
CA VAL A 182 -3.70 -5.61 24.64
C VAL A 182 -4.73 -4.82 23.81
N MET A 183 -4.68 -3.50 23.86
CA MET A 183 -5.58 -2.66 23.07
C MET A 183 -5.37 -2.85 21.56
N PHE A 184 -4.12 -2.94 21.12
CA PHE A 184 -3.80 -3.16 19.71
C PHE A 184 -4.37 -4.48 19.18
N GLU A 185 -4.17 -5.55 19.94
CA GLU A 185 -4.65 -6.88 19.59
C GLU A 185 -6.20 -6.93 19.61
N ASP A 186 -6.83 -6.30 20.58
CA ASP A 186 -8.29 -6.23 20.68
C ASP A 186 -8.91 -5.45 19.50
N ILE A 187 -8.33 -4.30 19.13
CA ILE A 187 -8.77 -3.53 17.94
C ILE A 187 -8.62 -4.38 16.68
N TYR A 188 -7.46 -5.00 16.49
CA TYR A 188 -7.21 -5.84 15.31
C TYR A 188 -8.21 -7.00 15.23
N GLN A 189 -8.43 -7.73 16.32
CA GLN A 189 -9.34 -8.85 16.37
C GLN A 189 -10.78 -8.43 16.08
N LYS A 190 -11.28 -7.40 16.75
CA LYS A 190 -12.63 -6.87 16.53
C LYS A 190 -12.84 -6.37 15.11
N LEU A 191 -11.81 -5.70 14.54
CA LEU A 191 -11.86 -5.23 13.16
C LEU A 191 -11.99 -6.41 12.19
N ASN A 192 -11.18 -7.45 12.38
CA ASN A 192 -11.20 -8.63 11.53
C ASN A 192 -12.52 -9.43 11.68
N ASP A 193 -13.02 -9.57 12.91
CA ASP A 193 -14.27 -10.26 13.18
C ASP A 193 -15.49 -9.53 12.61
N HIS A 194 -15.49 -8.21 12.63
CA HIS A 194 -16.59 -7.39 12.11
C HIS A 194 -16.62 -7.36 10.58
N PHE A 195 -15.47 -7.06 9.94
CA PHE A 195 -15.40 -6.89 8.49
C PHE A 195 -15.04 -8.20 7.75
N LYS A 196 -14.60 -9.24 8.46
CA LYS A 196 -14.28 -10.58 7.92
C LYS A 196 -13.34 -10.52 6.71
N PHE A 197 -12.25 -9.77 6.85
CA PHE A 197 -11.26 -9.68 5.79
C PHE A 197 -10.69 -11.05 5.44
N ILE A 198 -10.68 -11.37 4.15
CA ILE A 198 -10.09 -12.61 3.66
C ILE A 198 -8.62 -12.35 3.37
N THR A 199 -7.75 -12.71 4.32
CA THR A 199 -6.30 -12.69 4.12
C THR A 199 -5.85 -14.02 3.54
N HIS A 200 -5.40 -14.03 2.29
CA HIS A 200 -4.83 -15.24 1.72
C HIS A 200 -3.51 -15.55 2.43
N LYS A 201 -3.45 -16.71 3.09
CA LYS A 201 -2.18 -17.23 3.63
C LYS A 201 -1.27 -17.56 2.44
N SER A 202 -0.18 -16.81 2.32
CA SER A 202 0.92 -17.12 1.38
C SER A 202 1.73 -18.29 1.86
#